data_074090e271bb01a1e1658b3067323928
#
_entry.id   074090e271bb01a1e1658b3067323928
#
_cell.length_a   1.000
_cell.length_b   1.000
_cell.length_c   1.000
_cell.angle_alpha   90.00
_cell.angle_beta   90.00
_cell.angle_gamma   90.00
#
_symmetry.space_group_name_H-M   'P 1'
#
loop_
_entity.id
_entity.type
_entity.pdbx_description
1 polymer ?
#
loop_
_entity_poly.entity_id
_entity_poly.type
_entity_poly.pdbx_seq_one_letter_code
_entity_poly.pdbx_strand_id
1 'polypeptide(L)'
;MEASITLKKVGKLIGNKTILAGLSFGIERGSLVAIVGLNDSGKSVLLKLLSGYENPNYGQVFIQGLDMNKRRKETRDLLGYVSFENDLDPWLTIEQNIKFNAMLYSVKSTDYQQRLKNYTEALNLNPYLNQFAYKVSGGIQKKAMLVRSLIHNPDILIMDEPTGYMDAESVRLTWDLIKELKGDKSIIYVSNSIHEIEQSHDRILVFHEGRIIMDGHLDKLLESTLDYHQFQIEFEHLTDDLYNRLKNITTI
;
A
#
# COMPACT_ATOMS: atom_id res chain seq x y z
N MET A 1 -10.70 -12.66 16.09
CA MET A 1 -9.30 -12.15 16.03
C MET A 1 -9.33 -10.66 16.33
N GLU A 2 -8.30 -10.13 16.98
CA GLU A 2 -8.25 -8.72 17.36
C GLU A 2 -7.89 -7.89 16.13
N ALA A 3 -8.65 -6.82 15.85
CA ALA A 3 -8.42 -5.97 14.70
C ALA A 3 -7.25 -5.01 14.96
N SER A 4 -6.29 -4.94 14.04
CA SER A 4 -5.20 -3.95 14.08
C SER A 4 -5.68 -2.54 13.70
N ILE A 5 -6.63 -2.46 12.77
CA ILE A 5 -7.28 -1.21 12.36
C ILE A 5 -8.79 -1.42 12.36
N THR A 6 -9.54 -0.44 12.84
CA THR A 6 -11.01 -0.44 12.76
C THR A 6 -11.50 0.94 12.35
N LEU A 7 -12.32 0.99 11.30
CA LEU A 7 -13.04 2.18 10.88
C LEU A 7 -14.50 2.09 11.28
N LYS A 8 -15.06 3.16 11.84
CA LYS A 8 -16.47 3.27 12.21
C LYS A 8 -17.09 4.48 11.52
N LYS A 9 -17.88 4.25 10.48
CA LYS A 9 -18.60 5.26 9.69
C LYS A 9 -17.71 6.44 9.24
N VAL A 10 -16.48 6.13 8.79
CA VAL A 10 -15.49 7.13 8.42
C VAL A 10 -15.86 7.78 7.09
N GLY A 11 -15.93 9.10 7.08
CA GLY A 11 -16.16 9.88 5.88
C GLY A 11 -15.20 11.06 5.75
N LYS A 12 -14.90 11.41 4.50
CA LYS A 12 -14.01 12.50 4.13
C LYS A 12 -14.60 13.35 3.02
N LEU A 13 -14.60 14.66 3.23
CA LEU A 13 -14.97 15.67 2.24
C LEU A 13 -13.75 16.49 1.87
N ILE A 14 -13.66 16.86 0.59
CA ILE A 14 -12.72 17.89 0.10
C ILE A 14 -13.56 18.96 -0.59
N GLY A 15 -13.63 20.14 -0.01
CA GLY A 15 -14.63 21.13 -0.37
C GLY A 15 -16.04 20.56 -0.18
N ASN A 16 -16.86 20.59 -1.25
CA ASN A 16 -18.22 20.05 -1.24
C ASN A 16 -18.31 18.60 -1.79
N LYS A 17 -17.17 18.02 -2.19
CA LYS A 17 -17.15 16.66 -2.76
C LYS A 17 -16.90 15.64 -1.66
N THR A 18 -17.79 14.63 -1.55
CA THR A 18 -17.56 13.45 -0.71
C THR A 18 -16.54 12.55 -1.39
N ILE A 19 -15.42 12.31 -0.73
CA ILE A 19 -14.35 11.42 -1.21
C ILE A 19 -14.49 10.03 -0.59
N LEU A 20 -14.83 9.96 0.70
CA LEU A 20 -15.12 8.69 1.39
C LEU A 20 -16.48 8.77 2.05
N ALA A 21 -17.31 7.75 1.85
CA ALA A 21 -18.74 7.77 2.16
C ALA A 21 -19.08 6.79 3.30
N GLY A 22 -18.69 7.09 4.54
CA GLY A 22 -19.14 6.36 5.72
C GLY A 22 -18.57 4.93 5.84
N LEU A 23 -17.28 4.76 5.57
CA LEU A 23 -16.59 3.47 5.59
C LEU A 23 -16.61 2.82 6.98
N SER A 24 -16.94 1.53 7.02
CA SER A 24 -16.91 0.73 8.24
C SER A 24 -16.35 -0.64 7.92
N PHE A 25 -15.12 -0.92 8.35
CA PHE A 25 -14.47 -2.22 8.22
C PHE A 25 -13.34 -2.36 9.24
N GLY A 26 -12.87 -3.58 9.44
CA GLY A 26 -11.69 -3.87 10.26
C GLY A 26 -10.62 -4.57 9.45
N ILE A 27 -9.35 -4.43 9.87
CA ILE A 27 -8.20 -5.17 9.35
C ILE A 27 -7.65 -6.01 10.48
N GLU A 28 -7.50 -7.29 10.25
CA GLU A 28 -7.03 -8.25 11.24
C GLU A 28 -5.53 -8.10 11.47
N ARG A 29 -5.09 -8.44 12.69
CA ARG A 29 -3.67 -8.42 13.05
C ARG A 29 -2.90 -9.45 12.20
N GLY A 30 -1.73 -9.04 11.70
CA GLY A 30 -0.84 -9.88 10.90
C GLY A 30 -1.30 -10.15 9.47
N SER A 31 -2.42 -9.55 9.02
CA SER A 31 -2.94 -9.74 7.66
C SER A 31 -2.23 -8.85 6.65
N LEU A 32 -2.17 -9.32 5.40
CA LEU A 32 -1.76 -8.56 4.21
C LEU A 32 -3.00 -8.22 3.38
N VAL A 33 -3.33 -6.93 3.29
CA VAL A 33 -4.58 -6.44 2.67
C VAL A 33 -4.26 -5.52 1.50
N ALA A 34 -4.76 -5.87 0.32
CA ALA A 34 -4.72 -5.01 -0.86
C ALA A 34 -5.96 -4.11 -0.93
N ILE A 35 -5.78 -2.86 -1.30
CA ILE A 35 -6.85 -1.92 -1.66
C ILE A 35 -6.69 -1.60 -3.14
N VAL A 36 -7.68 -1.98 -3.91
CA VAL A 36 -7.68 -1.83 -5.37
C VAL A 36 -8.87 -1.00 -5.84
N GLY A 37 -8.78 -0.41 -7.01
CA GLY A 37 -9.86 0.39 -7.60
C GLY A 37 -9.32 1.40 -8.61
N LEU A 38 -10.22 2.02 -9.37
CA LEU A 38 -9.86 3.03 -10.36
C LEU A 38 -9.14 4.23 -9.73
N ASN A 39 -8.43 4.99 -10.56
CA ASN A 39 -7.86 6.27 -10.13
C ASN A 39 -8.99 7.18 -9.62
N ASP A 40 -8.68 8.05 -8.67
CA ASP A 40 -9.62 8.97 -8.02
C ASP A 40 -10.77 8.31 -7.24
N SER A 41 -10.72 7.01 -6.98
CA SER A 41 -11.74 6.32 -6.15
C SER A 41 -11.64 6.61 -4.64
N GLY A 42 -10.60 7.33 -4.19
CA GLY A 42 -10.40 7.71 -2.79
C GLY A 42 -9.37 6.87 -2.02
N LYS A 43 -8.66 5.93 -2.67
CA LYS A 43 -7.69 5.03 -2.02
C LYS A 43 -6.59 5.76 -1.26
N SER A 44 -5.88 6.70 -1.92
CA SER A 44 -4.79 7.46 -1.28
C SER A 44 -5.31 8.35 -0.13
N VAL A 45 -6.54 8.88 -0.26
CA VAL A 45 -7.18 9.63 0.84
C VAL A 45 -7.44 8.71 2.03
N LEU A 46 -7.91 7.47 1.78
CA LEU A 46 -8.07 6.48 2.84
C LEU A 46 -6.73 6.18 3.53
N LEU A 47 -5.64 5.94 2.78
CA LEU A 47 -4.32 5.68 3.37
C LEU A 47 -3.83 6.87 4.22
N LYS A 48 -4.05 8.11 3.78
CA LYS A 48 -3.72 9.31 4.57
C LYS A 48 -4.53 9.39 5.87
N LEU A 49 -5.78 8.93 5.88
CA LEU A 49 -6.57 8.83 7.10
C LEU A 49 -6.05 7.72 8.02
N LEU A 50 -5.72 6.54 7.46
CA LEU A 50 -5.20 5.40 8.22
C LEU A 50 -3.82 5.67 8.82
N SER A 51 -2.98 6.47 8.15
CA SER A 51 -1.66 6.88 8.65
C SER A 51 -1.72 8.07 9.62
N GLY A 52 -2.89 8.68 9.82
CA GLY A 52 -3.06 9.87 10.66
C GLY A 52 -2.48 11.16 10.05
N TYR A 53 -2.19 11.15 8.75
CA TYR A 53 -1.77 12.35 8.00
C TYR A 53 -2.93 13.34 7.88
N GLU A 54 -4.14 12.81 7.67
CA GLU A 54 -5.38 13.56 7.62
C GLU A 54 -6.37 13.08 8.68
N ASN A 55 -7.35 13.92 9.02
CA ASN A 55 -8.47 13.53 9.89
C ASN A 55 -9.73 13.28 9.06
N PRO A 56 -10.58 12.35 9.46
CA PRO A 56 -11.91 12.22 8.88
C PRO A 56 -12.77 13.45 9.23
N ASN A 57 -13.75 13.77 8.38
CA ASN A 57 -14.77 14.78 8.70
C ASN A 57 -15.79 14.23 9.69
N TYR A 58 -16.09 12.94 9.61
CA TYR A 58 -16.95 12.22 10.55
C TYR A 58 -16.53 10.76 10.67
N GLY A 59 -17.03 10.10 11.73
CA GLY A 59 -16.62 8.74 12.07
C GLY A 59 -15.31 8.69 12.86
N GLN A 60 -14.79 7.49 13.09
CA GLN A 60 -13.63 7.25 13.93
C GLN A 60 -12.73 6.17 13.35
N VAL A 61 -11.42 6.38 13.47
CA VAL A 61 -10.38 5.39 13.14
C VAL A 61 -9.72 4.93 14.44
N PHE A 62 -9.65 3.63 14.63
CA PHE A 62 -8.97 3.01 15.76
C PHE A 62 -7.78 2.20 15.27
N ILE A 63 -6.64 2.38 15.92
CA ILE A 63 -5.41 1.61 15.73
C ILE A 63 -5.18 0.79 16.99
N GLN A 64 -5.24 -0.53 16.90
CA GLN A 64 -5.15 -1.44 18.05
C GLN A 64 -6.07 -1.01 19.21
N GLY A 65 -7.31 -0.63 18.90
CA GLY A 65 -8.28 -0.16 19.87
C GLY A 65 -8.10 1.28 20.35
N LEU A 66 -7.00 1.96 20.02
CA LEU A 66 -6.76 3.36 20.37
C LEU A 66 -7.43 4.29 19.34
N ASP A 67 -8.26 5.22 19.82
CA ASP A 67 -8.84 6.27 18.95
C ASP A 67 -7.71 7.18 18.42
N MET A 68 -7.49 7.17 17.12
CA MET A 68 -6.40 7.89 16.47
C MET A 68 -6.46 9.41 16.72
N ASN A 69 -7.63 10.00 16.80
CA ASN A 69 -7.76 11.44 17.04
C ASN A 69 -7.43 11.83 18.47
N LYS A 70 -7.65 10.93 19.44
CA LYS A 70 -7.41 11.17 20.87
C LYS A 70 -6.01 10.77 21.33
N ARG A 71 -5.43 9.74 20.71
CA ARG A 71 -4.16 9.13 21.10
C ARG A 71 -3.15 9.16 19.92
N ARG A 72 -2.98 10.36 19.35
CA ARG A 72 -2.24 10.58 18.10
C ARG A 72 -0.78 10.13 18.13
N LYS A 73 -0.10 10.40 19.24
CA LYS A 73 1.31 10.02 19.39
C LYS A 73 1.43 8.50 19.45
N GLU A 74 0.68 7.87 20.35
CA GLU A 74 0.74 6.43 20.56
C GLU A 74 0.35 5.64 19.30
N THR A 75 -0.66 6.12 18.56
CA THR A 75 -1.06 5.47 17.31
C THR A 75 -0.03 5.64 16.20
N ARG A 76 0.67 6.78 16.13
CA ARG A 76 1.74 6.99 15.16
C ARG A 76 2.96 6.11 15.40
N ASP A 77 3.28 5.85 16.66
CA ASP A 77 4.41 4.98 17.02
C ASP A 77 4.18 3.53 16.52
N LEU A 78 2.92 3.13 16.31
CA LEU A 78 2.53 1.83 15.78
C LEU A 78 2.51 1.75 14.24
N LEU A 79 2.64 2.88 13.55
CA LEU A 79 2.41 2.99 12.10
C LEU A 79 3.71 3.29 11.33
N GLY A 80 3.97 2.51 10.28
CA GLY A 80 4.88 2.86 9.21
C GLY A 80 4.09 3.27 7.96
N TYR A 81 4.50 4.35 7.30
CA TYR A 81 3.82 4.83 6.09
C TYR A 81 4.80 5.06 4.95
N VAL A 82 4.48 4.51 3.79
CA VAL A 82 5.17 4.75 2.52
C VAL A 82 4.19 5.47 1.60
N SER A 83 4.44 6.75 1.34
CA SER A 83 3.62 7.59 0.47
C SER A 83 3.81 7.25 -1.02
N PHE A 84 2.84 7.62 -1.85
CA PHE A 84 2.97 7.53 -3.31
C PHE A 84 4.12 8.40 -3.80
N GLU A 85 4.12 9.68 -3.43
CA GLU A 85 5.15 10.64 -3.78
C GLU A 85 6.41 10.43 -2.95
N ASN A 86 7.56 10.79 -3.54
CA ASN A 86 8.81 10.81 -2.79
C ASN A 86 8.78 11.91 -1.73
N ASP A 87 8.91 11.53 -0.47
CA ASP A 87 8.93 12.42 0.69
C ASP A 87 10.28 12.36 1.46
N LEU A 88 11.34 11.87 0.80
CA LEU A 88 12.71 11.99 1.31
C LEU A 88 13.20 13.43 1.16
N ASP A 89 13.96 13.92 2.14
CA ASP A 89 14.70 15.17 1.98
C ASP A 89 15.76 15.00 0.88
N PRO A 90 15.67 15.76 -0.24
CA PRO A 90 16.58 15.60 -1.37
C PRO A 90 18.03 15.92 -1.02
N TRP A 91 18.28 16.77 -0.04
CA TRP A 91 19.60 17.24 0.38
C TRP A 91 20.25 16.38 1.47
N LEU A 92 19.56 15.38 1.98
CA LEU A 92 20.10 14.35 2.85
C LEU A 92 20.49 13.11 2.04
N THR A 93 21.47 12.36 2.53
CA THR A 93 21.77 11.04 1.98
C THR A 93 20.64 10.06 2.31
N ILE A 94 20.60 8.92 1.62
CA ILE A 94 19.64 7.86 1.91
C ILE A 94 19.73 7.44 3.38
N GLU A 95 20.94 7.20 3.89
CA GLU A 95 21.12 6.83 5.30
C GLU A 95 20.69 7.94 6.25
N GLN A 96 20.99 9.21 5.94
CA GLN A 96 20.59 10.35 6.78
C GLN A 96 19.05 10.47 6.85
N ASN A 97 18.34 10.27 5.75
CA ASN A 97 16.88 10.23 5.74
C ASN A 97 16.32 9.14 6.67
N ILE A 98 16.88 7.92 6.62
CA ILE A 98 16.48 6.81 7.47
C ILE A 98 16.82 7.10 8.94
N LYS A 99 18.04 7.59 9.20
CA LYS A 99 18.52 7.92 10.55
C LYS A 99 17.70 9.02 11.22
N PHE A 100 17.30 10.03 10.44
CA PHE A 100 16.46 11.11 10.94
C PHE A 100 15.12 10.57 11.47
N ASN A 101 14.48 9.65 10.72
CA ASN A 101 13.26 9.00 11.19
C ASN A 101 13.49 8.16 12.46
N ALA A 102 14.59 7.40 12.52
CA ALA A 102 14.95 6.62 13.71
C ALA A 102 15.11 7.52 14.95
N MET A 103 15.67 8.73 14.79
CA MET A 103 15.81 9.70 15.88
C MET A 103 14.44 10.24 16.34
N LEU A 104 13.50 10.53 15.42
CA LEU A 104 12.16 11.00 15.75
C LEU A 104 11.39 9.99 16.62
N TYR A 105 11.62 8.70 16.39
CA TYR A 105 11.01 7.61 17.16
C TYR A 105 11.88 7.10 18.30
N SER A 106 12.99 7.80 18.63
CA SER A 106 13.89 7.45 19.72
C SER A 106 14.41 6.00 19.66
N VAL A 107 14.67 5.50 18.44
CA VAL A 107 15.21 4.15 18.22
C VAL A 107 16.62 4.04 18.79
N LYS A 108 16.88 3.01 19.59
CA LYS A 108 18.21 2.75 20.16
C LYS A 108 19.24 2.50 19.05
N SER A 109 20.47 2.95 19.26
CA SER A 109 21.55 2.84 18.25
C SER A 109 21.80 1.40 17.80
N THR A 110 21.75 0.44 18.72
CA THR A 110 21.92 -0.99 18.43
C THR A 110 20.83 -1.52 17.51
N ASP A 111 19.58 -1.18 17.81
CA ASP A 111 18.40 -1.62 17.05
C ASP A 111 18.38 -0.96 15.67
N TYR A 112 18.76 0.33 15.60
CA TYR A 112 18.91 1.05 14.35
C TYR A 112 19.91 0.37 13.44
N GLN A 113 21.11 0.07 13.93
CA GLN A 113 22.17 -0.53 13.12
C GLN A 113 21.78 -1.91 12.60
N GLN A 114 21.17 -2.74 13.47
CA GLN A 114 20.73 -4.07 13.08
C GLN A 114 19.65 -4.01 12.02
N ARG A 115 18.61 -3.18 12.22
CA ARG A 115 17.49 -3.04 11.27
C ARG A 115 17.93 -2.40 9.97
N LEU A 116 18.77 -1.36 10.03
CA LEU A 116 19.34 -0.74 8.84
C LEU A 116 20.05 -1.79 7.99
N LYS A 117 20.97 -2.56 8.59
CA LYS A 117 21.70 -3.62 7.89
C LYS A 117 20.75 -4.62 7.25
N ASN A 118 19.82 -5.19 8.02
CA ASN A 118 18.92 -6.24 7.54
C ASN A 118 18.07 -5.76 6.34
N TYR A 119 17.44 -4.59 6.47
CA TYR A 119 16.56 -4.09 5.41
C TYR A 119 17.32 -3.59 4.19
N THR A 120 18.50 -3.00 4.37
CA THR A 120 19.29 -2.52 3.23
C THR A 120 19.98 -3.66 2.47
N GLU A 121 20.32 -4.76 3.14
CA GLU A 121 20.79 -6.00 2.50
C GLU A 121 19.63 -6.65 1.70
N ALA A 122 18.46 -6.82 2.32
CA ALA A 122 17.29 -7.42 1.67
C ALA A 122 16.87 -6.67 0.39
N LEU A 123 17.00 -5.35 0.37
CA LEU A 123 16.59 -4.49 -0.75
C LEU A 123 17.74 -4.10 -1.70
N ASN A 124 18.95 -4.64 -1.53
CA ASN A 124 20.15 -4.21 -2.28
C ASN A 124 20.34 -2.67 -2.25
N LEU A 125 20.14 -2.05 -1.09
CA LEU A 125 20.19 -0.59 -0.93
C LEU A 125 21.58 -0.10 -0.46
N ASN A 126 22.46 -0.98 0.05
CA ASN A 126 23.76 -0.63 0.61
C ASN A 126 24.63 0.28 -0.27
N PRO A 127 24.73 0.08 -1.62
CA PRO A 127 25.56 0.92 -2.47
C PRO A 127 25.10 2.39 -2.55
N TYR A 128 23.88 2.68 -2.13
CA TYR A 128 23.23 3.98 -2.27
C TYR A 128 23.14 4.78 -0.97
N LEU A 129 23.49 4.17 0.19
CA LEU A 129 23.32 4.77 1.51
C LEU A 129 23.98 6.15 1.66
N ASN A 130 25.16 6.32 1.07
CA ASN A 130 25.92 7.56 1.12
C ASN A 130 25.60 8.54 -0.02
N GLN A 131 24.64 8.20 -0.90
CA GLN A 131 24.22 9.08 -1.98
C GLN A 131 23.07 9.98 -1.53
N PHE A 132 23.06 11.23 -1.99
CA PHE A 132 21.94 12.14 -1.77
C PHE A 132 20.68 11.63 -2.44
N ALA A 133 19.52 11.83 -1.79
CA ALA A 133 18.26 11.32 -2.30
C ALA A 133 17.92 11.84 -3.70
N TYR A 134 18.25 13.10 -4.05
CA TYR A 134 18.04 13.65 -5.38
C TYR A 134 18.93 13.03 -6.49
N LYS A 135 20.00 12.29 -6.13
CA LYS A 135 20.93 11.68 -7.10
C LYS A 135 20.60 10.25 -7.48
N VAL A 136 19.65 9.63 -6.79
CA VAL A 136 19.27 8.23 -7.03
C VAL A 136 17.94 8.12 -7.76
N SER A 137 17.69 6.99 -8.42
CA SER A 137 16.44 6.74 -9.16
C SER A 137 15.23 6.68 -8.22
N GLY A 138 14.04 6.90 -8.79
CA GLY A 138 12.77 6.80 -8.05
C GLY A 138 12.58 5.45 -7.34
N GLY A 139 13.01 4.34 -7.98
CA GLY A 139 12.96 3.01 -7.37
C GLY A 139 13.86 2.88 -6.14
N ILE A 140 15.08 3.46 -6.18
CA ILE A 140 15.97 3.51 -5.01
C ILE A 140 15.37 4.38 -3.89
N GLN A 141 14.79 5.53 -4.26
CA GLN A 141 14.09 6.40 -3.30
C GLN A 141 12.94 5.65 -2.63
N LYS A 142 12.15 4.90 -3.39
CA LYS A 142 11.01 4.13 -2.87
C LYS A 142 11.46 3.02 -1.90
N LYS A 143 12.55 2.30 -2.22
CA LYS A 143 13.17 1.34 -1.29
C LYS A 143 13.63 2.03 0.00
N ALA A 144 14.25 3.20 -0.09
CA ALA A 144 14.69 3.96 1.06
C ALA A 144 13.52 4.42 1.94
N MET A 145 12.39 4.84 1.33
CA MET A 145 11.16 5.17 2.05
C MET A 145 10.60 3.97 2.79
N LEU A 146 10.64 2.77 2.19
CA LEU A 146 10.22 1.53 2.85
C LEU A 146 11.12 1.23 4.07
N VAL A 147 12.46 1.27 3.92
CA VAL A 147 13.38 1.08 5.05
C VAL A 147 13.14 2.12 6.14
N ARG A 148 12.97 3.39 5.76
CA ARG A 148 12.67 4.49 6.68
C ARG A 148 11.39 4.23 7.48
N SER A 149 10.34 3.72 6.82
CA SER A 149 9.06 3.44 7.47
C SER A 149 9.11 2.23 8.41
N LEU A 150 10.06 1.33 8.24
CA LEU A 150 10.26 0.13 9.05
C LEU A 150 11.25 0.31 10.19
N ILE A 151 12.07 1.37 10.17
CA ILE A 151 13.22 1.50 11.08
C ILE A 151 12.86 1.56 12.55
N HIS A 152 11.71 2.11 12.89
CA HIS A 152 11.18 2.18 14.25
C HIS A 152 10.39 0.92 14.67
N ASN A 153 10.31 -0.10 13.80
CA ASN A 153 9.61 -1.36 14.01
C ASN A 153 8.11 -1.21 14.26
N PRO A 154 7.35 -0.59 13.36
CA PRO A 154 5.92 -0.44 13.52
C PRO A 154 5.20 -1.78 13.50
N ASP A 155 4.04 -1.88 14.15
CA ASP A 155 3.15 -3.05 14.10
C ASP A 155 2.32 -3.09 12.81
N ILE A 156 2.11 -1.92 12.19
CA ILE A 156 1.26 -1.75 11.02
C ILE A 156 2.05 -0.99 9.94
N LEU A 157 2.09 -1.54 8.73
CA LEU A 157 2.72 -0.91 7.57
C LEU A 157 1.64 -0.54 6.55
N ILE A 158 1.60 0.73 6.18
CA ILE A 158 0.67 1.29 5.20
C ILE A 158 1.47 1.78 4.01
N MET A 159 1.12 1.35 2.78
CA MET A 159 1.92 1.67 1.60
C MET A 159 1.03 2.11 0.43
N ASP A 160 1.41 3.20 -0.21
CA ASP A 160 0.78 3.70 -1.44
C ASP A 160 1.69 3.42 -2.63
N GLU A 161 1.28 2.48 -3.51
CA GLU A 161 2.05 2.00 -4.67
C GLU A 161 3.49 1.62 -4.28
N PRO A 162 3.70 0.56 -3.46
CA PRO A 162 4.99 0.27 -2.81
C PRO A 162 6.13 -0.02 -3.78
N THR A 163 5.85 -0.46 -5.00
CA THR A 163 6.85 -0.81 -6.01
C THR A 163 6.89 0.15 -7.20
N GLY A 164 6.20 1.28 -7.09
CA GLY A 164 6.23 2.32 -8.13
C GLY A 164 7.66 2.74 -8.49
N TYR A 165 7.93 2.89 -9.80
CA TYR A 165 9.24 3.28 -10.37
C TYR A 165 10.36 2.24 -10.21
N MET A 166 10.07 1.01 -9.79
CA MET A 166 11.04 -0.07 -9.62
C MET A 166 11.16 -0.92 -10.88
N ASP A 167 12.36 -1.46 -11.12
CA ASP A 167 12.59 -2.55 -12.06
C ASP A 167 12.08 -3.89 -11.49
N ALA A 168 12.00 -4.91 -12.35
CA ALA A 168 11.44 -6.22 -11.98
C ALA A 168 12.18 -6.89 -10.80
N GLU A 169 13.51 -6.75 -10.73
CA GLU A 169 14.29 -7.30 -9.61
C GLU A 169 13.97 -6.56 -8.30
N SER A 170 13.91 -5.25 -8.34
CA SER A 170 13.55 -4.43 -7.18
C SER A 170 12.13 -4.71 -6.70
N VAL A 171 11.17 -4.92 -7.61
CA VAL A 171 9.81 -5.35 -7.29
C VAL A 171 9.83 -6.67 -6.53
N ARG A 172 10.55 -7.68 -7.05
CA ARG A 172 10.67 -9.00 -6.42
C ARG A 172 11.25 -8.90 -5.01
N LEU A 173 12.39 -8.22 -4.85
CA LEU A 173 13.02 -8.05 -3.52
C LEU A 173 12.11 -7.34 -2.51
N THR A 174 11.36 -6.33 -2.98
CA THR A 174 10.41 -5.61 -2.14
C THR A 174 9.28 -6.51 -1.68
N TRP A 175 8.70 -7.33 -2.57
CA TRP A 175 7.66 -8.29 -2.21
C TRP A 175 8.16 -9.43 -1.35
N ASP A 176 9.39 -9.91 -1.56
CA ASP A 176 10.02 -10.92 -0.69
C ASP A 176 10.12 -10.39 0.75
N LEU A 177 10.57 -9.14 0.95
CA LEU A 177 10.62 -8.50 2.26
C LEU A 177 9.21 -8.30 2.86
N ILE A 178 8.24 -7.83 2.07
CA ILE A 178 6.84 -7.63 2.54
C ILE A 178 6.24 -8.96 3.03
N LYS A 179 6.48 -10.05 2.30
CA LYS A 179 6.01 -11.40 2.68
C LYS A 179 6.66 -11.91 3.96
N GLU A 180 7.95 -11.63 4.15
CA GLU A 180 8.67 -11.99 5.39
C GLU A 180 8.10 -11.23 6.61
N LEU A 181 7.69 -9.99 6.43
CA LEU A 181 7.11 -9.17 7.48
C LEU A 181 5.65 -9.53 7.81
N LYS A 182 4.97 -10.25 6.92
CA LYS A 182 3.59 -10.70 7.13
C LYS A 182 3.49 -11.65 8.34
N GLY A 183 2.41 -11.55 9.09
CA GLY A 183 2.20 -12.30 10.33
C GLY A 183 2.64 -11.51 11.55
N ASP A 184 3.88 -11.03 11.57
CA ASP A 184 4.38 -10.14 12.62
C ASP A 184 3.78 -8.74 12.50
N LYS A 185 3.57 -8.25 11.27
CA LYS A 185 3.00 -6.94 10.97
C LYS A 185 1.70 -7.06 10.21
N SER A 186 0.78 -6.15 10.49
CA SER A 186 -0.40 -5.94 9.62
C SER A 186 0.00 -5.02 8.48
N ILE A 187 -0.24 -5.43 7.25
CA ILE A 187 0.24 -4.70 6.07
C ILE A 187 -0.94 -4.33 5.19
N ILE A 188 -1.07 -3.04 4.88
CA ILE A 188 -2.08 -2.51 4.00
C ILE A 188 -1.39 -1.79 2.85
N TYR A 189 -1.78 -2.10 1.63
CA TYR A 189 -1.23 -1.40 0.48
C TYR A 189 -2.29 -1.09 -0.58
N VAL A 190 -2.06 0.00 -1.31
CA VAL A 190 -2.77 0.34 -2.53
C VAL A 190 -1.89 -0.06 -3.71
N SER A 191 -2.46 -0.72 -4.70
CA SER A 191 -1.82 -0.95 -5.98
C SER A 191 -2.83 -0.97 -7.12
N ASN A 192 -2.36 -0.54 -8.30
CA ASN A 192 -3.06 -0.68 -9.57
C ASN A 192 -2.48 -1.84 -10.42
N SER A 193 -1.44 -2.54 -9.94
CA SER A 193 -0.80 -3.66 -10.63
C SER A 193 -1.48 -4.98 -10.28
N ILE A 194 -1.96 -5.70 -11.31
CA ILE A 194 -2.56 -7.04 -11.15
C ILE A 194 -1.56 -7.99 -10.49
N HIS A 195 -0.29 -7.95 -10.89
CA HIS A 195 0.75 -8.81 -10.30
C HIS A 195 0.95 -8.57 -8.81
N GLU A 196 0.79 -7.33 -8.34
CA GLU A 196 0.87 -7.03 -6.91
C GLU A 196 -0.39 -7.49 -6.16
N ILE A 197 -1.55 -7.37 -6.79
CA ILE A 197 -2.82 -7.83 -6.21
C ILE A 197 -2.77 -9.35 -5.98
N GLU A 198 -2.19 -10.11 -6.92
CA GLU A 198 -1.99 -11.56 -6.79
C GLU A 198 -1.06 -11.95 -5.61
N GLN A 199 -0.21 -11.03 -5.14
CA GLN A 199 0.62 -11.27 -3.95
C GLN A 199 -0.19 -11.20 -2.64
N SER A 200 -1.35 -10.53 -2.63
CA SER A 200 -2.22 -10.41 -1.47
C SER A 200 -3.15 -11.61 -1.37
N HIS A 201 -2.73 -12.63 -0.64
CA HIS A 201 -3.51 -13.85 -0.47
C HIS A 201 -4.54 -13.80 0.66
N ASP A 202 -4.54 -12.74 1.51
CA ASP A 202 -5.42 -12.69 2.66
C ASP A 202 -6.74 -11.99 2.36
N ARG A 203 -6.69 -10.76 1.83
CA ARG A 203 -7.90 -9.97 1.62
C ARG A 203 -7.69 -8.85 0.61
N ILE A 204 -8.68 -8.64 -0.22
CA ILE A 204 -8.74 -7.54 -1.18
C ILE A 204 -9.98 -6.71 -0.91
N LEU A 205 -9.80 -5.39 -0.83
CA LEU A 205 -10.88 -4.41 -0.76
C LEU A 205 -10.97 -3.68 -2.10
N VAL A 206 -12.06 -3.86 -2.83
CA VAL A 206 -12.30 -3.17 -4.10
C VAL A 206 -13.02 -1.86 -3.83
N PHE A 207 -12.36 -0.77 -4.23
CA PHE A 207 -12.81 0.61 -4.00
C PHE A 207 -13.43 1.22 -5.26
N HIS A 208 -14.61 1.81 -5.11
CA HIS A 208 -15.27 2.59 -6.15
C HIS A 208 -16.01 3.78 -5.51
N GLU A 209 -15.77 4.99 -6.02
CA GLU A 209 -16.42 6.24 -5.56
C GLU A 209 -16.49 6.39 -4.04
N GLY A 210 -15.36 6.18 -3.37
CA GLY A 210 -15.25 6.34 -1.91
C GLY A 210 -15.95 5.27 -1.08
N ARG A 211 -16.33 4.14 -1.67
CA ARG A 211 -16.98 3.00 -1.02
C ARG A 211 -16.22 1.71 -1.30
N ILE A 212 -16.35 0.74 -0.40
CA ILE A 212 -15.94 -0.63 -0.66
C ILE A 212 -17.12 -1.32 -1.34
N ILE A 213 -16.88 -1.80 -2.58
CA ILE A 213 -17.91 -2.50 -3.37
C ILE A 213 -17.75 -4.02 -3.30
N MET A 214 -16.52 -4.50 -3.03
CA MET A 214 -16.21 -5.92 -2.83
C MET A 214 -15.17 -6.05 -1.73
N ASP A 215 -15.26 -7.14 -0.96
CA ASP A 215 -14.42 -7.42 0.20
C ASP A 215 -14.26 -8.93 0.37
N GLY A 216 -13.07 -9.45 0.18
CA GLY A 216 -12.82 -10.89 0.30
C GLY A 216 -11.46 -11.33 -0.22
N HIS A 217 -11.29 -12.66 -0.31
CA HIS A 217 -10.14 -13.28 -0.96
C HIS A 217 -10.27 -13.20 -2.49
N LEU A 218 -9.14 -13.18 -3.18
CA LEU A 218 -9.08 -13.07 -4.65
C LEU A 218 -9.99 -14.10 -5.36
N ASP A 219 -9.89 -15.37 -4.97
CA ASP A 219 -10.68 -16.45 -5.58
C ASP A 219 -12.19 -16.19 -5.50
N LYS A 220 -12.68 -15.77 -4.32
CA LYS A 220 -14.10 -15.44 -4.13
C LYS A 220 -14.53 -14.21 -4.93
N LEU A 221 -13.64 -13.24 -5.09
CA LEU A 221 -13.93 -12.06 -5.90
C LEU A 221 -14.00 -12.41 -7.39
N LEU A 222 -13.12 -13.26 -7.86
CA LEU A 222 -13.14 -13.78 -9.23
C LEU A 222 -14.40 -14.61 -9.49
N GLU A 223 -14.77 -15.52 -8.60
CA GLU A 223 -16.03 -16.30 -8.72
C GLU A 223 -17.27 -15.41 -8.82
N SER A 224 -17.32 -14.32 -8.06
CA SER A 224 -18.47 -13.40 -8.07
C SER A 224 -18.55 -12.52 -9.33
N THR A 225 -17.48 -12.45 -10.12
CA THR A 225 -17.41 -11.69 -11.37
C THR A 225 -17.50 -12.56 -12.63
N LEU A 226 -17.54 -13.90 -12.48
CA LEU A 226 -17.47 -14.87 -13.58
C LEU A 226 -18.79 -15.06 -14.37
N ASP A 227 -19.71 -14.10 -14.34
CA ASP A 227 -20.78 -14.03 -15.37
C ASP A 227 -20.27 -13.59 -16.75
N TYR A 228 -18.97 -13.25 -16.85
CA TYR A 228 -18.30 -12.87 -18.09
C TYR A 228 -17.11 -13.79 -18.37
N HIS A 229 -17.25 -14.65 -19.36
CA HIS A 229 -16.10 -15.40 -19.89
C HIS A 229 -15.29 -14.48 -20.80
N GLN A 230 -14.06 -14.15 -20.42
CA GLN A 230 -13.13 -13.47 -21.31
C GLN A 230 -12.30 -14.50 -22.05
N PHE A 231 -12.43 -14.51 -23.39
CA PHE A 231 -11.60 -15.34 -24.25
C PHE A 231 -10.57 -14.47 -24.94
N GLN A 232 -9.29 -14.85 -24.83
CA GLN A 232 -8.22 -14.30 -25.65
C GLN A 232 -7.99 -15.24 -26.82
N ILE A 233 -8.23 -14.78 -28.04
CA ILE A 233 -8.04 -15.57 -29.25
C ILE A 233 -6.94 -14.91 -30.06
N GLU A 234 -5.84 -15.63 -30.29
CA GLU A 234 -4.76 -15.22 -31.20
C GLU A 234 -5.01 -15.79 -32.59
N PHE A 235 -4.90 -14.93 -33.58
CA PHE A 235 -5.06 -15.33 -34.98
C PHE A 235 -3.73 -15.16 -35.71
N GLU A 236 -3.26 -16.19 -36.41
CA GLU A 236 -2.10 -16.08 -37.30
C GLU A 236 -2.39 -15.16 -38.51
N HIS A 237 -3.65 -15.16 -39.00
CA HIS A 237 -4.12 -14.26 -40.06
C HIS A 237 -5.54 -13.78 -39.77
N LEU A 238 -5.74 -12.50 -39.63
CA LEU A 238 -7.04 -11.88 -39.46
C LEU A 238 -7.53 -11.34 -40.81
N THR A 239 -8.56 -11.99 -41.41
CA THR A 239 -9.21 -11.48 -42.63
C THR A 239 -10.31 -10.46 -42.27
N ASP A 240 -10.59 -9.51 -43.20
CA ASP A 240 -11.64 -8.49 -42.97
C ASP A 240 -13.03 -9.11 -42.70
N ASP A 241 -13.34 -10.26 -43.30
CA ASP A 241 -14.60 -10.98 -43.04
C ASP A 241 -14.64 -11.51 -41.61
N LEU A 242 -13.56 -12.10 -41.13
CA LEU A 242 -13.44 -12.60 -39.77
C LEU A 242 -13.48 -11.45 -38.74
N TYR A 243 -12.81 -10.35 -39.02
CA TYR A 243 -12.86 -9.14 -38.17
C TYR A 243 -14.29 -8.58 -38.04
N ASN A 244 -15.01 -8.49 -39.17
CA ASN A 244 -16.40 -8.01 -39.17
C ASN A 244 -17.38 -8.95 -38.45
N ARG A 245 -17.16 -10.28 -38.54
CA ARG A 245 -17.92 -11.27 -37.79
C ARG A 245 -17.67 -11.19 -36.29
N LEU A 246 -16.39 -11.05 -35.87
CA LEU A 246 -16.01 -10.90 -34.45
C LEU A 246 -16.57 -9.61 -33.84
N LYS A 247 -16.58 -8.51 -34.60
CA LYS A 247 -17.13 -7.24 -34.16
C LYS A 247 -18.65 -7.31 -33.85
N ASN A 248 -19.35 -8.25 -34.49
CA ASN A 248 -20.79 -8.48 -34.26
C ASN A 248 -21.11 -9.49 -33.14
N ILE A 249 -20.08 -10.15 -32.53
CA ILE A 249 -20.24 -11.07 -31.41
C ILE A 249 -20.26 -10.33 -30.04
N THR A 250 -20.07 -9.01 -30.01
CA THR A 250 -20.00 -8.19 -28.79
C THR A 250 -21.36 -7.95 -28.13
N THR A 251 -22.27 -8.91 -28.19
CA THR A 251 -23.52 -8.88 -27.41
C THR A 251 -23.90 -10.30 -27.03
N ILE A 252 -23.29 -10.80 -25.96
CA ILE A 252 -23.89 -11.84 -25.11
C ILE A 252 -23.82 -11.33 -23.69
#